data_28779685f40c2789172b1b6c567f7295
#
_entry.id   28779685f40c2789172b1b6c567f7295
#
_cell.length_a   1.000
_cell.length_b   1.000
_cell.length_c   1.000
_cell.angle_alpha   90.00
_cell.angle_beta   90.00
_cell.angle_gamma   90.00
#
_symmetry.space_group_name_H-M   'P 1'
#
loop_
_entity.id
_entity.type
_entity.pdbx_description
1 polymer ?
#
loop_
_entity_poly.entity_id
_entity_poly.type
_entity_poly.pdbx_seq_one_letter_code
_entity_poly.pdbx_strand_id
1 'polypeptide(L)'
;MYKEVARIDKTLRPYQQTAKEKIFSAWDECDNVMFQMPTGTGKTRLFTSIISDIKAWGIISQSSPRILIIAHRVELIEQISESLDKYKVSHGVIAGGKSRNLIPDVQVASIQTITHRTNKDVAENLGANFIIIDEAHHSTANSYKKLWSLYPESKKLGVTATPWRMNHLGFTSIYDKLIVSKSIKELIDEGWLAPYS
;
A
#
# COMPACT_ATOMS: atom_id res chain seq x y z
N MET A 1 19.07 1.15 4.54
CA MET A 1 18.38 0.28 5.54
C MET A 1 17.21 -0.46 4.93
N TYR A 2 16.16 0.22 4.43
CA TYR A 2 15.01 -0.48 3.82
C TYR A 2 15.32 -1.18 2.51
N LYS A 3 16.28 -0.71 1.71
CA LYS A 3 16.73 -1.38 0.48
C LYS A 3 17.10 -2.85 0.72
N GLU A 4 17.67 -3.17 1.87
CA GLU A 4 18.07 -4.52 2.24
C GLU A 4 16.89 -5.42 2.67
N VAL A 5 15.72 -4.82 2.93
CA VAL A 5 14.49 -5.54 3.27
C VAL A 5 13.88 -6.22 2.04
N ALA A 6 14.07 -5.65 0.84
CA ALA A 6 13.54 -6.19 -0.40
C ALA A 6 14.15 -7.56 -0.72
N ARG A 7 13.35 -8.61 -0.64
CA ARG A 7 13.76 -9.99 -0.94
C ARG A 7 13.38 -10.38 -2.37
N ILE A 8 14.08 -11.32 -2.95
CA ILE A 8 13.70 -11.90 -4.24
C ILE A 8 12.45 -12.76 -4.03
N ASP A 9 11.38 -12.42 -4.73
CA ASP A 9 10.13 -13.17 -4.77
C ASP A 9 9.94 -13.76 -6.18
N LYS A 10 10.20 -15.04 -6.33
CA LYS A 10 10.11 -15.74 -7.63
C LYS A 10 8.68 -15.78 -8.20
N THR A 11 7.67 -15.41 -7.44
CA THR A 11 6.29 -15.35 -7.90
C THR A 11 5.91 -13.99 -8.46
N LEU A 12 6.76 -12.97 -8.28
CA LEU A 12 6.63 -11.68 -8.93
C LEU A 12 7.14 -11.74 -10.37
N ARG A 13 6.50 -10.99 -11.24
CA ARG A 13 7.03 -10.71 -12.58
C ARG A 13 8.27 -9.81 -12.46
N PRO A 14 9.22 -9.84 -13.41
CA PRO A 14 10.46 -9.06 -13.31
C PRO A 14 10.23 -7.56 -13.04
N TYR A 15 9.27 -6.94 -13.71
CA TYR A 15 8.96 -5.53 -13.51
C TYR A 15 8.36 -5.23 -12.12
N GLN A 16 7.64 -6.19 -11.52
CA GLN A 16 7.11 -6.07 -10.15
C GLN A 16 8.24 -6.18 -9.12
N GLN A 17 9.20 -7.09 -9.34
CA GLN A 17 10.37 -7.22 -8.48
C GLN A 17 11.20 -5.94 -8.51
N THR A 18 11.48 -5.39 -9.70
CA THR A 18 12.16 -4.10 -9.86
C THR A 18 11.41 -2.97 -9.16
N ALA A 19 10.08 -2.93 -9.27
CA ALA A 19 9.25 -1.94 -8.60
C ALA A 19 9.37 -2.04 -7.08
N LYS A 20 9.32 -3.24 -6.52
CA LYS A 20 9.50 -3.50 -5.09
C LYS A 20 10.83 -2.97 -4.57
N GLU A 21 11.92 -3.28 -5.26
CA GLU A 21 13.26 -2.81 -4.92
C GLU A 21 13.37 -1.27 -4.94
N LYS A 22 12.78 -0.64 -5.95
CA LYS A 22 12.72 0.84 -6.04
C LYS A 22 11.91 1.46 -4.88
N ILE A 23 10.80 0.85 -4.46
CA ILE A 23 9.98 1.32 -3.35
C ILE A 23 10.77 1.25 -2.04
N PHE A 24 11.39 0.12 -1.74
CA PHE A 24 12.21 -0.01 -0.53
C PHE A 24 13.41 0.93 -0.54
N SER A 25 14.08 1.12 -1.69
CA SER A 25 15.17 2.09 -1.83
C SER A 25 14.68 3.53 -1.61
N ALA A 26 13.49 3.87 -2.10
CA ALA A 26 12.91 5.20 -1.91
C ALA A 26 12.59 5.47 -0.43
N TRP A 27 12.19 4.47 0.33
CA TRP A 27 11.97 4.60 1.77
C TRP A 27 13.24 4.83 2.60
N ASP A 28 14.42 4.62 2.04
CA ASP A 28 15.68 5.06 2.66
C ASP A 28 15.90 6.59 2.53
N GLU A 29 15.26 7.22 1.54
CA GLU A 29 15.42 8.64 1.22
C GLU A 29 14.25 9.51 1.73
N CYS A 30 13.02 8.96 1.75
CA CYS A 30 11.79 9.68 2.10
C CYS A 30 10.75 8.78 2.75
N ASP A 31 9.68 9.37 3.28
CA ASP A 31 8.63 8.61 3.97
C ASP A 31 7.40 8.33 3.10
N ASN A 32 7.09 9.22 2.16
CA ASN A 32 5.84 9.19 1.42
C ASN A 32 6.09 8.93 -0.06
N VAL A 33 5.91 7.70 -0.51
CA VAL A 33 6.16 7.27 -1.89
C VAL A 33 4.83 7.03 -2.61
N MET A 34 4.70 7.58 -3.82
CA MET A 34 3.65 7.23 -4.77
C MET A 34 4.21 6.28 -5.81
N PHE A 35 3.51 5.19 -6.07
CA PHE A 35 3.84 4.24 -7.13
C PHE A 35 2.74 4.17 -8.17
N GLN A 36 3.08 4.51 -9.40
CA GLN A 36 2.17 4.39 -10.55
C GLN A 36 2.38 3.05 -11.24
N MET A 37 1.27 2.30 -11.38
CA MET A 37 1.25 1.01 -12.06
C MET A 37 -0.10 0.79 -12.75
N PRO A 38 -0.14 0.42 -14.05
CA PRO A 38 -1.38 0.24 -14.78
C PRO A 38 -2.33 -0.77 -14.14
N THR A 39 -3.63 -0.67 -14.43
CA THR A 39 -4.62 -1.67 -14.02
C THR A 39 -4.31 -3.03 -14.65
N GLY A 40 -4.66 -4.11 -13.97
CA GLY A 40 -4.43 -5.48 -14.49
C GLY A 40 -2.99 -5.99 -14.38
N THR A 41 -2.06 -5.19 -13.90
CA THR A 41 -0.63 -5.56 -13.81
C THR A 41 -0.25 -6.23 -12.50
N GLY A 42 -1.21 -6.45 -11.58
CA GLY A 42 -0.99 -7.17 -10.33
C GLY A 42 -0.52 -6.30 -9.18
N LYS A 43 -1.07 -5.09 -9.01
CA LYS A 43 -0.79 -4.18 -7.88
C LYS A 43 -0.91 -4.90 -6.53
N THR A 44 -2.02 -5.63 -6.33
CA THR A 44 -2.27 -6.37 -5.08
C THR A 44 -1.19 -7.41 -4.80
N ARG A 45 -0.71 -8.13 -5.84
CA ARG A 45 0.38 -9.09 -5.68
C ARG A 45 1.68 -8.42 -5.26
N LEU A 46 1.98 -7.25 -5.84
CA LEU A 46 3.17 -6.47 -5.49
C LEU A 46 3.15 -6.05 -4.01
N PHE A 47 2.08 -5.40 -3.55
CA PHE A 47 2.05 -4.95 -2.16
C PHE A 47 1.93 -6.11 -1.15
N THR A 48 1.32 -7.25 -1.51
CA THR A 48 1.36 -8.46 -0.68
C THR A 48 2.79 -8.98 -0.50
N SER A 49 3.61 -8.94 -1.56
CA SER A 49 5.04 -9.28 -1.47
C SER A 49 5.82 -8.29 -0.59
N ILE A 50 5.53 -6.99 -0.69
CA ILE A 50 6.11 -5.96 0.19
C ILE A 50 5.77 -6.23 1.66
N ILE A 51 4.50 -6.55 1.96
CA ILE A 51 4.04 -6.91 3.32
C ILE A 51 4.81 -8.13 3.85
N SER A 52 4.98 -9.16 3.02
CA SER A 52 5.72 -10.37 3.40
C SER A 52 7.18 -10.07 3.73
N ASP A 53 7.81 -9.17 2.97
CA ASP A 53 9.20 -8.75 3.23
C ASP A 53 9.31 -7.92 4.53
N ILE A 54 8.39 -6.99 4.78
CA ILE A 54 8.34 -6.20 6.02
C ILE A 54 8.16 -7.14 7.24
N LYS A 55 7.27 -8.13 7.15
CA LYS A 55 7.07 -9.10 8.24
C LYS A 55 8.33 -9.94 8.48
N ALA A 56 8.97 -10.41 7.43
CA ALA A 56 10.22 -11.18 7.54
C ALA A 56 11.36 -10.35 8.16
N TRP A 57 11.46 -9.08 7.76
CA TRP A 57 12.40 -8.14 8.37
C TRP A 57 12.09 -7.92 9.87
N GLY A 58 10.82 -7.80 10.23
CA GLY A 58 10.38 -7.69 11.62
C GLY A 58 10.88 -8.85 12.49
N ILE A 59 10.81 -10.08 11.98
CA ILE A 59 11.32 -11.27 12.67
C ILE A 59 12.84 -11.17 12.88
N ILE A 60 13.58 -10.78 11.84
CA ILE A 60 15.04 -10.66 11.88
C ILE A 60 15.49 -9.56 12.83
N SER A 61 14.81 -8.41 12.81
CA SER A 61 15.11 -7.25 13.66
C SER A 61 14.51 -7.33 15.05
N GLN A 62 13.84 -8.43 15.38
CA GLN A 62 13.13 -8.63 16.66
C GLN A 62 12.10 -7.50 16.93
N SER A 63 11.46 -7.00 15.88
CA SER A 63 10.42 -5.99 15.93
C SER A 63 9.09 -6.57 15.46
N SER A 64 7.99 -5.92 15.77
CA SER A 64 6.65 -6.28 15.29
C SER A 64 6.07 -5.12 14.48
N PRO A 65 6.54 -4.92 13.23
CA PRO A 65 6.07 -3.82 12.42
C PRO A 65 4.58 -3.96 12.10
N ARG A 66 3.81 -2.93 12.40
CA ARG A 66 2.39 -2.87 12.11
C ARG A 66 2.14 -2.25 10.75
N ILE A 67 1.31 -2.91 9.95
CA ILE A 67 1.02 -2.54 8.56
C ILE A 67 -0.46 -2.24 8.43
N LEU A 68 -0.78 -1.06 7.92
CA LEU A 68 -2.14 -0.62 7.65
C LEU A 68 -2.35 -0.51 6.13
N ILE A 69 -3.31 -1.26 5.60
CA ILE A 69 -3.70 -1.19 4.20
C ILE A 69 -5.00 -0.41 4.12
N ILE A 70 -5.01 0.63 3.33
CA ILE A 70 -6.15 1.55 3.19
C ILE A 70 -6.79 1.37 1.81
N ALA A 71 -8.10 1.22 1.80
CA ALA A 71 -8.92 1.26 0.60
C ALA A 71 -10.13 2.20 0.78
N HIS A 72 -10.74 2.62 -0.34
CA HIS A 72 -11.85 3.57 -0.33
C HIS A 72 -13.21 2.91 -0.27
N ARG A 73 -13.34 1.70 -0.82
CA ARG A 73 -14.59 0.98 -0.98
C ARG A 73 -14.55 -0.34 -0.27
N VAL A 74 -15.69 -0.79 0.24
CA VAL A 74 -15.81 -2.06 0.96
C VAL A 74 -15.45 -3.23 0.04
N GLU A 75 -15.82 -3.16 -1.23
CA GLU A 75 -15.51 -4.20 -2.23
C GLU A 75 -13.99 -4.36 -2.42
N LEU A 76 -13.23 -3.25 -2.40
CA LEU A 76 -11.77 -3.30 -2.47
C LEU A 76 -11.16 -3.90 -1.19
N ILE A 77 -11.74 -3.62 -0.04
CA ILE A 77 -11.31 -4.22 1.24
C ILE A 77 -11.48 -5.73 1.18
N GLU A 78 -12.59 -6.23 0.65
CA GLU A 78 -12.86 -7.66 0.48
C GLU A 78 -11.85 -8.31 -0.47
N GLN A 79 -11.61 -7.72 -1.64
CA GLN A 79 -10.62 -8.19 -2.62
C GLN A 79 -9.20 -8.23 -2.04
N ILE A 80 -8.82 -7.22 -1.27
CA ILE A 80 -7.52 -7.18 -0.58
C ILE A 80 -7.45 -8.31 0.45
N SER A 81 -8.51 -8.46 1.27
CA SER A 81 -8.60 -9.48 2.31
C SER A 81 -8.49 -10.90 1.71
N GLU A 82 -9.26 -11.21 0.65
CA GLU A 82 -9.16 -12.48 -0.08
C GLU A 82 -7.76 -12.73 -0.65
N SER A 83 -7.12 -11.68 -1.15
CA SER A 83 -5.74 -11.79 -1.65
C SER A 83 -4.74 -12.09 -0.53
N LEU A 84 -4.88 -11.46 0.62
CA LEU A 84 -4.04 -11.72 1.79
C LEU A 84 -4.23 -13.15 2.30
N ASP A 85 -5.47 -13.65 2.34
CA ASP A 85 -5.79 -15.05 2.70
C ASP A 85 -5.13 -16.03 1.73
N LYS A 86 -5.24 -15.78 0.43
CA LYS A 86 -4.58 -16.60 -0.61
C LYS A 86 -3.07 -16.73 -0.38
N TYR A 87 -2.43 -15.68 0.09
CA TYR A 87 -1.00 -15.66 0.40
C TYR A 87 -0.69 -15.97 1.87
N LYS A 88 -1.69 -16.43 2.64
CA LYS A 88 -1.54 -16.83 4.06
C LYS A 88 -1.00 -15.70 4.94
N VAL A 89 -1.36 -14.46 4.65
CA VAL A 89 -1.06 -13.30 5.48
C VAL A 89 -2.18 -13.11 6.49
N SER A 90 -1.92 -13.41 7.76
CA SER A 90 -2.87 -13.12 8.85
C SER A 90 -3.14 -11.62 8.94
N HIS A 91 -4.41 -11.22 8.91
CA HIS A 91 -4.84 -9.83 8.92
C HIS A 91 -6.17 -9.63 9.62
N GLY A 92 -6.43 -8.39 10.03
CA GLY A 92 -7.73 -7.95 10.52
C GLY A 92 -8.39 -6.97 9.57
N VAL A 93 -9.67 -6.70 9.77
CA VAL A 93 -10.46 -5.76 8.94
C VAL A 93 -11.11 -4.70 9.82
N ILE A 94 -10.98 -3.42 9.42
CA ILE A 94 -11.58 -2.27 10.11
C ILE A 94 -12.44 -1.51 9.09
N ALA A 95 -13.69 -1.95 8.92
CA ALA A 95 -14.66 -1.33 8.03
C ALA A 95 -16.02 -1.20 8.73
N GLY A 96 -16.83 -0.26 8.26
CA GLY A 96 -18.18 -0.07 8.80
C GLY A 96 -19.01 -1.36 8.70
N GLY A 97 -19.71 -1.73 9.78
CA GLY A 97 -20.59 -2.92 9.82
C GLY A 97 -19.85 -4.26 9.93
N LYS A 98 -18.54 -4.30 9.99
CA LYS A 98 -17.77 -5.54 10.17
C LYS A 98 -17.23 -5.68 11.59
N SER A 99 -17.16 -6.93 12.08
CA SER A 99 -16.48 -7.25 13.33
C SER A 99 -15.00 -6.95 13.22
N ARG A 100 -14.43 -6.28 14.23
CA ARG A 100 -13.03 -5.86 14.24
C ARG A 100 -12.17 -6.92 14.92
N ASN A 101 -11.11 -7.35 14.24
CA ASN A 101 -10.04 -8.14 14.85
C ASN A 101 -8.74 -7.34 14.78
N LEU A 102 -8.34 -6.76 15.90
CA LEU A 102 -7.16 -5.88 15.99
C LEU A 102 -5.87 -6.63 16.40
N ILE A 103 -5.94 -7.96 16.59
CA ILE A 103 -4.79 -8.76 17.02
C ILE A 103 -3.71 -8.86 15.93
N PRO A 104 -4.03 -9.12 14.65
CA PRO A 104 -2.99 -9.22 13.62
C PRO A 104 -2.26 -7.90 13.39
N ASP A 105 -0.95 -7.98 13.12
CA ASP A 105 -0.11 -6.84 12.80
C ASP A 105 -0.47 -6.17 11.47
N VAL A 106 -1.14 -6.91 10.58
CA VAL A 106 -1.66 -6.39 9.31
C VAL A 106 -3.14 -6.09 9.46
N GLN A 107 -3.54 -4.86 9.16
CA GLN A 107 -4.93 -4.41 9.21
C GLN A 107 -5.35 -3.84 7.86
N VAL A 108 -6.52 -4.23 7.38
CA VAL A 108 -7.15 -3.64 6.19
C VAL A 108 -8.29 -2.73 6.64
N ALA A 109 -8.25 -1.47 6.26
CA ALA A 109 -9.23 -0.49 6.72
C ALA A 109 -9.80 0.38 5.60
N SER A 110 -11.03 0.85 5.78
CA SER A 110 -11.53 1.94 4.96
C SER A 110 -11.00 3.28 5.47
N ILE A 111 -10.63 4.18 4.54
CA ILE A 111 -10.13 5.50 4.94
C ILE A 111 -11.17 6.29 5.74
N GLN A 112 -12.45 6.14 5.40
CA GLN A 112 -13.54 6.78 6.11
C GLN A 112 -13.62 6.30 7.55
N THR A 113 -13.50 4.98 7.76
CA THR A 113 -13.58 4.40 9.10
C THR A 113 -12.39 4.81 9.96
N ILE A 114 -11.16 4.75 9.41
CA ILE A 114 -9.95 5.04 10.21
C ILE A 114 -9.81 6.54 10.53
N THR A 115 -10.29 7.43 9.67
CA THR A 115 -10.22 8.88 9.88
C THR A 115 -11.46 9.46 10.56
N HIS A 116 -12.46 8.63 10.88
CA HIS A 116 -13.65 9.08 11.58
C HIS A 116 -13.35 9.38 13.07
N ARG A 117 -13.94 10.46 13.59
CA ARG A 117 -13.65 10.93 14.98
C ARG A 117 -13.91 9.87 16.05
N THR A 118 -14.95 9.05 15.90
CA THR A 118 -15.30 7.98 16.86
C THR A 118 -14.31 6.82 16.88
N ASN A 119 -13.40 6.73 15.91
CA ASN A 119 -12.41 5.66 15.79
C ASN A 119 -10.98 6.17 16.07
N LYS A 120 -10.84 7.36 16.63
CA LYS A 120 -9.52 7.95 16.91
C LYS A 120 -8.66 7.03 17.78
N ASP A 121 -9.24 6.53 18.87
CA ASP A 121 -8.53 5.62 19.78
C ASP A 121 -8.09 4.32 19.08
N VAL A 122 -8.93 3.78 18.18
CA VAL A 122 -8.57 2.61 17.38
C VAL A 122 -7.40 2.93 16.45
N ALA A 123 -7.46 4.07 15.76
CA ALA A 123 -6.40 4.50 14.86
C ALA A 123 -5.07 4.72 15.60
N GLU A 124 -5.09 5.42 16.73
CA GLU A 124 -3.91 5.69 17.57
C GLU A 124 -3.30 4.38 18.10
N ASN A 125 -4.14 3.45 18.59
CA ASN A 125 -3.68 2.17 19.14
C ASN A 125 -3.12 1.22 18.07
N LEU A 126 -3.46 1.40 16.79
CA LEU A 126 -2.86 0.59 15.73
C LEU A 126 -1.35 0.84 15.59
N GLY A 127 -0.88 2.06 15.80
CA GLY A 127 0.54 2.39 15.77
C GLY A 127 1.23 1.95 14.47
N ALA A 128 0.61 2.22 13.31
CA ALA A 128 1.09 1.72 12.02
C ALA A 128 2.48 2.28 11.67
N ASN A 129 3.43 1.37 11.41
CA ASN A 129 4.78 1.71 10.94
C ASN A 129 4.84 1.83 9.41
N PHE A 130 3.97 1.09 8.72
CA PHE A 130 3.84 1.09 7.27
C PHE A 130 2.38 1.25 6.86
N ILE A 131 2.13 2.10 5.89
CA ILE A 131 0.79 2.35 5.35
C ILE A 131 0.81 2.15 3.84
N ILE A 132 -0.05 1.28 3.33
CA ILE A 132 -0.24 1.04 1.90
C ILE A 132 -1.64 1.53 1.54
N ILE A 133 -1.75 2.38 0.53
CA ILE A 133 -3.02 2.97 0.10
C ILE A 133 -3.29 2.51 -1.33
N ASP A 134 -4.29 1.66 -1.49
CA ASP A 134 -4.73 1.21 -2.80
C ASP A 134 -5.63 2.25 -3.46
N GLU A 135 -5.49 2.41 -4.78
CA GLU A 135 -6.17 3.42 -5.59
C GLU A 135 -6.06 4.84 -4.97
N ALA A 136 -4.84 5.22 -4.64
CA ALA A 136 -4.51 6.43 -3.88
C ALA A 136 -5.08 7.74 -4.48
N HIS A 137 -5.46 7.75 -5.76
CA HIS A 137 -6.07 8.90 -6.43
C HIS A 137 -7.52 9.20 -6.02
N HIS A 138 -8.18 8.29 -5.30
CA HIS A 138 -9.57 8.48 -4.85
C HIS A 138 -9.71 9.24 -3.52
N SER A 139 -8.62 9.45 -2.78
CA SER A 139 -8.69 10.16 -1.50
C SER A 139 -8.71 11.67 -1.67
N THR A 140 -9.50 12.33 -0.83
CA THR A 140 -9.44 13.79 -0.73
C THR A 140 -8.16 14.21 0.00
N ALA A 141 -7.63 15.39 -0.31
CA ALA A 141 -6.45 15.94 0.38
C ALA A 141 -6.65 15.99 1.92
N ASN A 142 -7.88 16.26 2.38
CA ASN A 142 -8.19 16.29 3.81
C ASN A 142 -8.14 14.93 4.49
N SER A 143 -8.58 13.85 3.81
CA SER A 143 -8.47 12.49 4.36
C SER A 143 -7.01 12.06 4.49
N TYR A 144 -6.17 12.40 3.51
CA TYR A 144 -4.73 12.14 3.59
C TYR A 144 -4.05 12.94 4.70
N LYS A 145 -4.34 14.26 4.81
CA LYS A 145 -3.78 15.08 5.89
C LYS A 145 -4.10 14.51 7.28
N LYS A 146 -5.33 14.02 7.48
CA LYS A 146 -5.71 13.34 8.71
C LYS A 146 -4.90 12.05 8.92
N LEU A 147 -4.78 11.22 7.89
CA LEU A 147 -4.03 9.98 7.98
C LEU A 147 -2.54 10.24 8.27
N TRP A 148 -1.93 11.23 7.63
CA TRP A 148 -0.54 11.62 7.87
C TRP A 148 -0.32 12.15 9.30
N SER A 149 -1.28 12.91 9.84
CA SER A 149 -1.19 13.40 11.22
C SER A 149 -1.38 12.30 12.27
N LEU A 150 -2.12 11.23 11.96
CA LEU A 150 -2.24 10.07 12.85
C LEU A 150 -0.96 9.23 12.89
N TYR A 151 -0.21 9.19 11.80
CA TYR A 151 0.98 8.34 11.65
C TYR A 151 2.14 9.12 11.02
N PRO A 152 2.69 10.13 11.71
CA PRO A 152 3.72 11.00 11.14
C PRO A 152 5.00 10.24 10.79
N GLU A 153 5.42 9.29 11.60
CA GLU A 153 6.67 8.54 11.47
C GLU A 153 6.58 7.29 10.55
N SER A 154 5.40 7.00 10.01
CA SER A 154 5.23 5.78 9.20
C SER A 154 5.75 5.96 7.77
N LYS A 155 6.24 4.85 7.18
CA LYS A 155 6.51 4.78 5.74
C LYS A 155 5.20 4.57 4.99
N LYS A 156 4.95 5.36 3.95
CA LYS A 156 3.69 5.37 3.22
C LYS A 156 3.90 5.07 1.74
N LEU A 157 3.06 4.21 1.21
CA LEU A 157 3.02 3.84 -0.20
C LEU A 157 1.63 4.06 -0.76
N GLY A 158 1.45 5.05 -1.60
CA GLY A 158 0.25 5.18 -2.42
C GLY A 158 0.41 4.42 -3.73
N VAL A 159 -0.50 3.52 -4.06
CA VAL A 159 -0.50 2.79 -5.32
C VAL A 159 -1.66 3.27 -6.18
N THR A 160 -1.41 3.60 -7.45
CA THR A 160 -2.44 4.11 -8.36
C THR A 160 -2.14 3.79 -9.82
N ALA A 161 -3.19 3.65 -10.63
CA ALA A 161 -3.04 3.59 -12.09
C ALA A 161 -2.92 5.00 -12.71
N THR A 162 -3.49 6.01 -12.08
CA THR A 162 -3.64 7.37 -12.63
C THR A 162 -3.27 8.45 -11.61
N PRO A 163 -1.99 8.80 -11.45
CA PRO A 163 -1.55 9.79 -10.46
C PRO A 163 -2.07 11.21 -10.74
N TRP A 164 -2.48 11.51 -11.97
CA TRP A 164 -2.89 12.84 -12.43
C TRP A 164 -4.28 13.30 -11.96
N ARG A 165 -5.10 12.41 -11.37
CA ARG A 165 -6.46 12.76 -10.90
C ARG A 165 -6.50 13.45 -9.53
N MET A 166 -5.35 13.77 -8.93
CA MET A 166 -5.30 14.47 -7.65
C MET A 166 -5.45 15.98 -7.84
N ASN A 167 -6.65 16.42 -8.33
CA ASN A 167 -7.18 17.79 -8.37
C ASN A 167 -6.10 18.89 -8.36
N HIS A 168 -5.42 19.14 -9.46
CA HIS A 168 -4.50 20.26 -9.73
C HIS A 168 -3.46 20.64 -8.65
N LEU A 169 -3.56 20.08 -7.44
CA LEU A 169 -2.62 20.32 -6.33
C LEU A 169 -1.38 19.44 -6.38
N GLY A 170 -1.20 18.65 -7.41
CA GLY A 170 -0.06 17.75 -7.58
C GLY A 170 0.13 16.75 -6.42
N PHE A 171 0.63 15.58 -6.71
CA PHE A 171 0.97 14.57 -5.68
C PHE A 171 2.04 15.10 -4.70
N THR A 172 2.84 16.11 -5.07
CA THR A 172 3.95 16.68 -4.30
C THR A 172 3.54 17.33 -2.97
N SER A 173 2.26 17.65 -2.79
CA SER A 173 1.75 18.14 -1.49
C SER A 173 1.53 17.03 -0.45
N ILE A 174 1.55 15.76 -0.87
CA ILE A 174 1.22 14.60 -0.04
C ILE A 174 2.31 13.53 -0.11
N TYR A 175 2.94 13.36 -1.29
CA TYR A 175 3.98 12.38 -1.54
C TYR A 175 5.29 13.05 -1.91
N ASP A 176 6.38 12.53 -1.39
CA ASP A 176 7.74 13.06 -1.59
C ASP A 176 8.33 12.59 -2.92
N LYS A 177 7.98 11.38 -3.36
CA LYS A 177 8.57 10.74 -4.54
C LYS A 177 7.53 9.97 -5.35
N LEU A 178 7.57 10.14 -6.67
CA LEU A 178 6.81 9.33 -7.63
C LEU A 178 7.72 8.30 -8.29
N ILE A 179 7.34 7.03 -8.19
CA ILE A 179 7.95 5.93 -8.94
C ILE A 179 6.95 5.49 -10.00
N VAL A 180 7.39 5.44 -11.25
CA VAL A 180 6.58 5.00 -12.38
C VAL A 180 7.03 3.60 -12.80
N SER A 181 6.07 2.70 -12.95
CA SER A 181 6.26 1.38 -13.54
C SER A 181 6.47 1.49 -15.05
N LYS A 182 6.66 0.35 -15.72
CA LYS A 182 6.64 0.28 -17.18
C LYS A 182 5.30 0.81 -17.72
N SER A 183 5.36 1.45 -18.88
CA SER A 183 4.16 1.91 -19.60
C SER A 183 3.32 0.73 -20.07
N ILE A 184 2.05 0.99 -20.36
CA ILE A 184 1.13 -0.02 -20.90
C ILE A 184 1.70 -0.61 -22.20
N LYS A 185 2.29 0.23 -23.06
CA LYS A 185 2.90 -0.21 -24.31
C LYS A 185 4.04 -1.19 -24.07
N GLU A 186 4.99 -0.85 -23.21
CA GLU A 186 6.10 -1.75 -22.86
C GLU A 186 5.61 -3.08 -22.28
N LEU A 187 4.56 -3.04 -21.45
CA LEU A 187 3.98 -4.25 -20.87
C LEU A 187 3.25 -5.13 -21.89
N ILE A 188 2.66 -4.53 -22.95
CA ILE A 188 2.08 -5.26 -24.09
C ILE A 188 3.21 -5.85 -24.94
N ASP A 189 4.21 -5.05 -25.29
CA ASP A 189 5.35 -5.48 -26.13
C ASP A 189 6.12 -6.64 -25.48
N GLU A 190 6.19 -6.69 -24.16
CA GLU A 190 6.79 -7.77 -23.39
C GLU A 190 5.83 -8.94 -23.09
N GLY A 191 4.58 -8.89 -23.55
CA GLY A 191 3.58 -9.96 -23.37
C GLY A 191 2.97 -10.06 -21.97
N TRP A 192 3.12 -9.04 -21.12
CA TRP A 192 2.55 -9.02 -19.78
C TRP A 192 1.09 -8.52 -19.74
N LEU A 193 0.68 -7.72 -20.71
CA LEU A 193 -0.70 -7.26 -20.92
C LEU A 193 -1.19 -7.66 -22.31
N ALA A 194 -2.49 -7.93 -22.41
CA ALA A 194 -3.12 -8.13 -23.71
C ALA A 194 -3.14 -6.81 -24.51
N PRO A 195 -2.96 -6.88 -25.86
CA PRO A 195 -3.16 -5.71 -26.69
C PRO A 195 -4.60 -5.19 -26.56
N TYR A 196 -4.78 -3.90 -26.75
CA TYR A 196 -6.12 -3.32 -26.84
C TYR A 196 -6.85 -3.90 -28.06
N SER A 197 -8.06 -4.41 -27.82
CA SER A 197 -9.02 -4.74 -28.91
C SER A 197 -9.82 -3.48 -29.27
#